data_ce86b04e1f90c85cfefeba82c41242a8
#
_entry.id   ce86b04e1f90c85cfefeba82c41242a8
#
_cell.length_a   1.000
_cell.length_b   1.000
_cell.length_c   1.000
_cell.angle_alpha   90.00
_cell.angle_beta   90.00
_cell.angle_gamma   90.00
#
_symmetry.space_group_name_H-M   'P 1'
#
loop_
_entity.id
_entity.type
_entity.pdbx_description
1 polymer ?
#
loop_
_entity_poly.entity_id
_entity_poly.type
_entity_poly.pdbx_seq_one_letter_code
_entity_poly.pdbx_strand_id
1 'polypeptide(L)'
;GKILVGGRTDPSDRYIEPTLLAEVDPGAPVMQEEIFGPVLPMLPFDDIGEAVALVNDREKPLALYYFGPEKTGREVLLHTSSGGACINDTIMQIANDRLPFGGVGNSGMGRYHGHDSFDAFSHRRGVVESPARPDLPLRYPPYKGFRWVKSCRIPSSHCFRLSASKYMV
;
A
#
# COMPACT_ATOMS: atom_id res chain seq x y z
N GLY A 1 -29.21 -2.79 8.62
CA GLY A 1 -29.26 -3.09 7.18
C GLY A 1 -30.44 -3.98 6.82
N LYS A 2 -30.82 -3.92 5.58
CA LYS A 2 -31.93 -4.69 5.01
C LYS A 2 -31.37 -5.77 4.07
N ILE A 3 -31.77 -7.04 4.28
CA ILE A 3 -31.41 -8.11 3.36
C ILE A 3 -32.18 -7.93 2.05
N LEU A 4 -31.45 -7.77 0.93
CA LEU A 4 -32.03 -7.72 -0.41
C LEU A 4 -32.09 -9.10 -1.07
N VAL A 5 -31.04 -9.90 -0.88
CA VAL A 5 -30.88 -11.22 -1.47
C VAL A 5 -30.17 -12.10 -0.45
N GLY A 6 -30.53 -13.38 -0.42
CA GLY A 6 -29.90 -14.36 0.45
C GLY A 6 -30.37 -14.29 1.90
N GLY A 7 -29.47 -14.52 2.84
CA GLY A 7 -29.70 -14.45 4.28
C GLY A 7 -29.99 -15.80 4.95
N ARG A 8 -30.08 -16.89 4.19
CA ARG A 8 -30.24 -18.21 4.74
C ARG A 8 -28.91 -18.74 5.30
N THR A 9 -29.00 -19.39 6.46
CA THR A 9 -27.84 -20.05 7.08
C THR A 9 -28.20 -21.48 7.48
N ASP A 10 -27.23 -22.36 7.41
CA ASP A 10 -27.33 -23.73 7.96
C ASP A 10 -26.06 -24.01 8.78
N PRO A 11 -26.13 -23.91 10.10
CA PRO A 11 -24.97 -24.17 10.96
C PRO A 11 -24.49 -25.63 10.90
N SER A 12 -25.36 -26.60 10.59
CA SER A 12 -24.99 -28.02 10.52
C SER A 12 -24.12 -28.31 9.31
N ASP A 13 -24.32 -27.58 8.20
CA ASP A 13 -23.56 -27.67 6.97
C ASP A 13 -22.49 -26.53 6.84
N ARG A 14 -22.37 -25.70 7.86
CA ARG A 14 -21.49 -24.49 7.85
C ARG A 14 -21.76 -23.60 6.63
N TYR A 15 -23.01 -23.52 6.22
CA TYR A 15 -23.43 -22.81 5.03
C TYR A 15 -23.96 -21.42 5.39
N ILE A 16 -23.50 -20.43 4.64
CA ILE A 16 -24.06 -19.07 4.60
C ILE A 16 -24.34 -18.75 3.14
N GLU A 17 -25.58 -18.44 2.85
CA GLU A 17 -25.99 -18.05 1.50
C GLU A 17 -25.34 -16.72 1.10
N PRO A 18 -24.90 -16.54 -0.17
CA PRO A 18 -24.48 -15.23 -0.67
C PRO A 18 -25.55 -14.17 -0.40
N THR A 19 -25.19 -13.15 0.37
CA THR A 19 -26.14 -12.20 0.95
C THR A 19 -25.77 -10.77 0.56
N LEU A 20 -26.74 -10.02 0.04
CA LEU A 20 -26.63 -8.60 -0.18
C LEU A 20 -27.39 -7.83 0.90
N LEU A 21 -26.68 -6.90 1.56
CA LEU A 21 -27.26 -6.01 2.56
C LEU A 21 -27.33 -4.59 1.99
N ALA A 22 -28.50 -3.96 2.06
CA ALA A 22 -28.68 -2.55 1.76
C ALA A 22 -29.01 -1.74 3.03
N GLU A 23 -29.00 -0.44 2.91
CA GLU A 23 -29.31 0.48 4.01
C GLU A 23 -28.48 0.16 5.26
N VAL A 24 -27.21 -0.17 5.05
CA VAL A 24 -26.28 -0.52 6.13
C VAL A 24 -25.77 0.76 6.77
N ASP A 25 -25.94 0.87 8.09
CA ASP A 25 -25.32 1.95 8.87
C ASP A 25 -23.80 1.78 8.83
N PRO A 26 -23.03 2.81 8.48
CA PRO A 26 -21.57 2.76 8.54
C PRO A 26 -21.00 2.37 9.90
N GLY A 27 -21.73 2.61 11.00
CA GLY A 27 -21.39 2.20 12.35
C GLY A 27 -21.79 0.77 12.72
N ALA A 28 -22.54 0.05 11.85
CA ALA A 28 -22.97 -1.31 12.15
C ALA A 28 -21.79 -2.29 12.31
N PRO A 29 -21.91 -3.34 13.13
CA PRO A 29 -20.84 -4.33 13.37
C PRO A 29 -20.29 -4.95 12.08
N VAL A 30 -21.13 -5.19 11.08
CA VAL A 30 -20.72 -5.72 9.76
C VAL A 30 -19.75 -4.80 9.01
N MET A 31 -19.69 -3.53 9.39
CA MET A 31 -18.81 -2.53 8.80
C MET A 31 -17.54 -2.27 9.64
N GLN A 32 -17.39 -2.92 10.79
CA GLN A 32 -16.26 -2.67 11.72
C GLN A 32 -15.18 -3.74 11.63
N GLU A 33 -15.52 -4.93 11.13
CA GLU A 33 -14.61 -6.07 11.02
C GLU A 33 -14.59 -6.60 9.59
N GLU A 34 -13.51 -7.29 9.21
CA GLU A 34 -13.45 -7.98 7.94
C GLU A 34 -14.44 -9.16 7.94
N ILE A 35 -15.33 -9.19 6.95
CA ILE A 35 -16.46 -10.14 6.95
C ILE A 35 -15.99 -11.60 6.74
N PHE A 36 -14.93 -11.82 5.96
CA PHE A 36 -14.42 -13.16 5.60
C PHE A 36 -15.53 -14.18 5.22
N GLY A 37 -16.54 -13.72 4.50
CA GLY A 37 -17.69 -14.54 4.16
C GLY A 37 -18.50 -13.97 3.00
N PRO A 38 -19.54 -14.68 2.54
CA PRO A 38 -20.31 -14.32 1.36
C PRO A 38 -21.38 -13.25 1.65
N VAL A 39 -21.02 -12.20 2.36
CA VAL A 39 -21.92 -11.09 2.70
C VAL A 39 -21.35 -9.80 2.15
N LEU A 40 -22.12 -9.07 1.37
CA LEU A 40 -21.76 -7.80 0.76
C LEU A 40 -22.68 -6.67 1.26
N PRO A 41 -22.19 -5.77 2.12
CA PRO A 41 -22.90 -4.55 2.45
C PRO A 41 -22.78 -3.54 1.32
N MET A 42 -23.89 -2.91 0.96
CA MET A 42 -23.99 -1.86 -0.05
C MET A 42 -24.43 -0.55 0.60
N LEU A 43 -23.66 0.48 0.37
CA LEU A 43 -23.94 1.85 0.80
C LEU A 43 -24.16 2.71 -0.45
N PRO A 44 -25.31 3.38 -0.59
CA PRO A 44 -25.50 4.33 -1.66
C PRO A 44 -24.68 5.60 -1.39
N PHE A 45 -24.31 6.29 -2.44
CA PHE A 45 -23.72 7.64 -2.39
C PHE A 45 -24.24 8.43 -3.58
N ASP A 46 -24.37 9.75 -3.41
CA ASP A 46 -24.82 10.66 -4.47
C ASP A 46 -23.63 11.26 -5.24
N ASP A 47 -22.51 11.44 -4.58
CA ASP A 47 -21.28 11.98 -5.14
C ASP A 47 -20.07 11.07 -4.85
N ILE A 48 -19.20 10.91 -5.82
CA ILE A 48 -17.99 10.07 -5.68
C ILE A 48 -17.07 10.54 -4.54
N GLY A 49 -17.11 11.83 -4.20
CA GLY A 49 -16.36 12.38 -3.08
C GLY A 49 -16.82 11.84 -1.73
N GLU A 50 -18.11 11.52 -1.58
CA GLU A 50 -18.63 10.86 -0.37
C GLU A 50 -18.04 9.45 -0.21
N ALA A 51 -17.97 8.69 -1.31
CA ALA A 51 -17.36 7.36 -1.30
C ALA A 51 -15.85 7.44 -0.98
N VAL A 52 -15.14 8.42 -1.55
CA VAL A 52 -13.72 8.67 -1.25
C VAL A 52 -13.54 9.06 0.22
N ALA A 53 -14.40 9.93 0.75
CA ALA A 53 -14.35 10.32 2.16
C ALA A 53 -14.58 9.12 3.08
N LEU A 54 -15.59 8.28 2.78
CA LEU A 54 -15.87 7.08 3.55
C LEU A 54 -14.67 6.09 3.58
N VAL A 55 -13.98 5.92 2.45
CA VAL A 55 -12.78 5.07 2.37
C VAL A 55 -11.64 5.66 3.21
N ASN A 56 -11.45 6.97 3.16
CA ASN A 56 -10.36 7.65 3.87
C ASN A 56 -10.59 7.77 5.38
N ASP A 57 -11.84 7.78 5.82
CA ASP A 57 -12.23 7.82 7.24
C ASP A 57 -12.04 6.46 7.95
N ARG A 58 -11.75 5.42 7.18
CA ARG A 58 -11.54 4.05 7.65
C ARG A 58 -10.09 3.62 7.56
N GLU A 59 -9.81 2.48 8.16
CA GLU A 59 -8.53 1.81 7.97
C GLU A 59 -8.30 1.48 6.49
N LYS A 60 -7.05 1.63 6.07
CA LYS A 60 -6.67 1.43 4.66
C LYS A 60 -6.93 0.00 4.22
N PRO A 61 -7.75 -0.22 3.19
CA PRO A 61 -8.11 -1.56 2.75
C PRO A 61 -6.94 -2.26 2.05
N LEU A 62 -6.97 -3.58 2.04
CA LEU A 62 -6.04 -4.40 1.26
C LEU A 62 -6.20 -4.16 -0.25
N ALA A 63 -7.42 -3.99 -0.72
CA ALA A 63 -7.73 -3.75 -2.12
C ALA A 63 -8.87 -2.74 -2.29
N LEU A 64 -8.80 -1.95 -3.37
CA LEU A 64 -9.84 -1.03 -3.79
C LEU A 64 -10.17 -1.30 -5.26
N TYR A 65 -11.45 -1.52 -5.54
CA TYR A 65 -11.94 -1.76 -6.89
C TYR A 65 -12.89 -0.63 -7.31
N TYR A 66 -12.63 -0.05 -8.46
CA TYR A 66 -13.47 0.99 -9.02
C TYR A 66 -14.06 0.53 -10.36
N PHE A 67 -15.36 0.72 -10.53
CA PHE A 67 -16.07 0.45 -11.78
C PHE A 67 -16.69 1.73 -12.33
N GLY A 68 -16.34 2.11 -13.54
CA GLY A 68 -16.82 3.33 -14.18
C GLY A 68 -15.80 3.95 -15.14
N PRO A 69 -15.93 5.25 -15.48
CA PRO A 69 -15.00 5.94 -16.36
C PRO A 69 -13.56 5.91 -15.83
N GLU A 70 -12.59 5.52 -16.65
CA GLU A 70 -11.18 5.38 -16.23
C GLU A 70 -10.60 6.67 -15.64
N LYS A 71 -10.98 7.83 -16.18
CA LYS A 71 -10.50 9.12 -15.65
C LYS A 71 -10.89 9.30 -14.20
N THR A 72 -12.16 9.07 -13.88
CA THR A 72 -12.66 9.15 -12.50
C THR A 72 -12.00 8.10 -11.61
N GLY A 73 -11.81 6.87 -12.12
CA GLY A 73 -11.09 5.82 -11.39
C GLY A 73 -9.67 6.23 -11.01
N ARG A 74 -8.93 6.86 -11.91
CA ARG A 74 -7.59 7.38 -11.63
C ARG A 74 -7.61 8.48 -10.56
N GLU A 75 -8.60 9.37 -10.62
CA GLU A 75 -8.80 10.43 -9.62
C GLU A 75 -9.12 9.82 -8.23
N VAL A 76 -10.01 8.82 -8.17
CA VAL A 76 -10.29 8.08 -6.93
C VAL A 76 -9.02 7.47 -6.34
N LEU A 77 -8.20 6.80 -7.17
CA LEU A 77 -6.96 6.19 -6.70
C LEU A 77 -5.91 7.22 -6.22
N LEU A 78 -5.90 8.41 -6.80
CA LEU A 78 -5.02 9.50 -6.35
C LEU A 78 -5.43 10.06 -4.97
N HIS A 79 -6.71 9.99 -4.63
CA HIS A 79 -7.26 10.53 -3.38
C HIS A 79 -7.51 9.48 -2.29
N THR A 80 -7.21 8.21 -2.56
CA THR A 80 -7.38 7.11 -1.61
C THR A 80 -6.06 6.36 -1.41
N SER A 81 -6.01 5.51 -0.40
CA SER A 81 -4.86 4.64 -0.15
C SER A 81 -5.34 3.21 0.09
N SER A 82 -4.75 2.24 -0.63
CA SER A 82 -5.02 0.82 -0.46
C SER A 82 -3.74 0.01 -0.71
N GLY A 83 -3.74 -1.26 -0.35
CA GLY A 83 -2.62 -2.17 -0.64
C GLY A 83 -2.46 -2.39 -2.14
N GLY A 84 -3.55 -2.64 -2.85
CA GLY A 84 -3.63 -2.75 -4.30
C GLY A 84 -4.94 -2.19 -4.84
N ALA A 85 -5.07 -2.06 -6.16
CA ALA A 85 -6.29 -1.55 -6.77
C ALA A 85 -6.50 -2.09 -8.19
N CYS A 86 -7.77 -2.12 -8.64
CA CYS A 86 -8.13 -2.28 -10.06
C CYS A 86 -9.14 -1.22 -10.48
N ILE A 87 -9.09 -0.85 -11.75
CA ILE A 87 -10.13 -0.06 -12.42
C ILE A 87 -10.83 -0.98 -13.42
N ASN A 88 -12.15 -1.11 -13.30
CA ASN A 88 -13.01 -1.96 -14.12
C ASN A 88 -12.63 -3.45 -14.09
N ASP A 89 -12.03 -3.89 -12.97
CA ASP A 89 -11.68 -5.29 -12.74
C ASP A 89 -11.60 -5.57 -11.23
N THR A 90 -11.48 -6.86 -10.88
CA THR A 90 -11.26 -7.32 -9.50
C THR A 90 -10.16 -8.39 -9.50
N ILE A 91 -9.42 -8.49 -8.39
CA ILE A 91 -8.45 -9.58 -8.12
C ILE A 91 -7.22 -9.59 -9.05
N MET A 92 -7.30 -9.02 -10.25
CA MET A 92 -6.22 -9.09 -11.26
C MET A 92 -4.89 -8.47 -10.81
N GLN A 93 -4.91 -7.55 -9.85
CA GLN A 93 -3.68 -7.03 -9.25
C GLN A 93 -2.92 -8.10 -8.44
N ILE A 94 -3.61 -9.15 -7.95
CA ILE A 94 -3.02 -10.29 -7.25
C ILE A 94 -2.55 -11.35 -8.25
N ALA A 95 -3.33 -11.57 -9.31
CA ALA A 95 -3.02 -12.57 -10.33
C ALA A 95 -1.76 -12.22 -11.16
N ASN A 96 -1.37 -10.95 -11.20
CA ASN A 96 -0.18 -10.51 -11.90
C ASN A 96 1.05 -10.58 -10.95
N ASP A 97 1.86 -11.60 -11.12
CA ASP A 97 3.07 -11.87 -10.34
C ASP A 97 4.21 -10.83 -10.49
N ARG A 98 4.05 -9.88 -11.41
CA ARG A 98 4.99 -8.75 -11.60
C ARG A 98 4.58 -7.51 -10.84
N LEU A 99 3.36 -7.47 -10.32
CA LEU A 99 2.90 -6.36 -9.48
C LEU A 99 3.13 -6.70 -8.00
N PRO A 100 3.55 -5.72 -7.19
CA PRO A 100 3.69 -5.94 -5.76
C PRO A 100 2.33 -6.21 -5.12
N PHE A 101 2.24 -7.27 -4.33
CA PHE A 101 1.07 -7.58 -3.53
C PHE A 101 1.37 -7.41 -2.05
N GLY A 102 0.53 -6.71 -1.34
CA GLY A 102 0.63 -6.47 0.10
C GLY A 102 -0.30 -5.36 0.55
N GLY A 103 -0.53 -5.29 1.85
CA GLY A 103 -1.35 -4.28 2.48
C GLY A 103 -0.61 -2.97 2.76
N VAL A 104 -1.31 -2.03 3.39
CA VAL A 104 -0.78 -0.76 3.88
C VAL A 104 -1.45 -0.41 5.21
N GLY A 105 -0.66 -0.02 6.22
CA GLY A 105 -1.18 0.20 7.56
C GLY A 105 -1.75 -1.09 8.15
N ASN A 106 -2.99 -1.06 8.62
CA ASN A 106 -3.60 -2.22 9.28
C ASN A 106 -3.97 -3.36 8.31
N SER A 107 -4.06 -3.11 7.00
CA SER A 107 -4.29 -4.17 6.02
C SER A 107 -3.06 -5.03 5.71
N GLY A 108 -1.88 -4.68 6.21
CA GLY A 108 -0.68 -5.50 6.09
C GLY A 108 0.62 -4.72 6.10
N MET A 109 1.72 -5.44 6.27
CA MET A 109 3.09 -4.91 6.23
C MET A 109 3.91 -5.64 5.16
N GLY A 110 4.69 -4.88 4.42
CA GLY A 110 5.54 -5.42 3.37
C GLY A 110 4.79 -5.75 2.10
N ARG A 111 5.54 -6.16 1.11
CA ARG A 111 5.05 -6.54 -0.22
C ARG A 111 5.85 -7.69 -0.77
N TYR A 112 5.24 -8.49 -1.61
CA TYR A 112 5.92 -9.57 -2.34
C TYR A 112 5.36 -9.65 -3.77
N HIS A 113 5.78 -10.58 -4.54
CA HIS A 113 5.74 -10.79 -5.98
C HIS A 113 6.90 -10.10 -6.72
N GLY A 114 7.37 -10.75 -7.76
CA GLY A 114 8.41 -10.25 -8.66
C GLY A 114 9.64 -9.71 -7.93
N HIS A 115 10.03 -8.50 -8.28
CA HIS A 115 11.20 -7.82 -7.71
C HIS A 115 11.02 -7.48 -6.22
N ASP A 116 9.79 -7.20 -5.78
CA ASP A 116 9.52 -6.89 -4.38
C ASP A 116 9.81 -8.09 -3.47
N SER A 117 9.57 -9.33 -3.94
CA SER A 117 9.99 -10.54 -3.22
C SER A 117 11.50 -10.61 -3.05
N PHE A 118 12.25 -10.31 -4.11
CA PHE A 118 13.71 -10.28 -4.03
C PHE A 118 14.19 -9.24 -3.01
N ASP A 119 13.62 -8.03 -3.05
CA ASP A 119 13.95 -6.96 -2.11
C ASP A 119 13.58 -7.33 -0.67
N ALA A 120 12.41 -7.95 -0.44
CA ALA A 120 11.94 -8.34 0.88
C ALA A 120 12.84 -9.39 1.55
N PHE A 121 13.42 -10.31 0.77
CA PHE A 121 14.33 -11.35 1.27
C PHE A 121 15.82 -11.01 1.13
N SER A 122 16.14 -9.79 0.69
CA SER A 122 17.51 -9.34 0.47
C SER A 122 17.90 -8.24 1.46
N HIS A 123 19.14 -8.29 1.94
CA HIS A 123 19.69 -7.21 2.74
C HIS A 123 20.49 -6.26 1.86
N ARG A 124 20.07 -4.99 1.81
CA ARG A 124 20.82 -3.93 1.14
C ARG A 124 21.87 -3.37 2.10
N ARG A 125 23.15 -3.61 1.80
CA ARG A 125 24.27 -3.09 2.58
C ARG A 125 24.87 -1.88 1.91
N GLY A 126 24.89 -0.74 2.62
CA GLY A 126 25.64 0.43 2.19
C GLY A 126 27.14 0.18 2.41
N VAL A 127 27.95 0.43 1.38
CA VAL A 127 29.41 0.37 1.44
C VAL A 127 29.97 1.70 0.94
N VAL A 128 30.83 2.30 1.74
CA VAL A 128 31.59 3.49 1.36
C VAL A 128 33.06 3.11 1.23
N GLU A 129 33.58 3.24 0.03
CA GLU A 129 35.01 3.16 -0.21
C GLU A 129 35.62 4.57 -0.16
N SER A 130 36.57 4.76 0.73
CA SER A 130 37.30 6.02 0.83
C SER A 130 38.75 5.76 0.54
N PRO A 131 39.44 6.66 -0.20
CA PRO A 131 40.89 6.56 -0.38
C PRO A 131 41.59 6.68 0.97
N ALA A 132 42.69 5.94 1.13
CA ALA A 132 43.49 6.00 2.36
C ALA A 132 44.09 7.38 2.59
N ARG A 133 44.27 8.17 1.53
CA ARG A 133 44.79 9.53 1.56
C ARG A 133 44.11 10.40 0.48
N PRO A 134 43.83 11.71 0.73
CA PRO A 134 44.01 12.37 2.03
C PRO A 134 42.94 11.95 3.05
N ASP A 135 43.34 11.80 4.29
CA ASP A 135 42.41 11.64 5.39
C ASP A 135 41.86 13.00 5.81
N LEU A 136 40.57 13.03 6.19
CA LEU A 136 39.89 14.27 6.56
C LEU A 136 39.99 14.49 8.07
N PRO A 137 40.66 15.53 8.54
CA PRO A 137 40.80 15.83 9.98
C PRO A 137 39.46 15.98 10.70
N LEU A 138 38.39 16.27 9.96
CA LEU A 138 37.03 16.39 10.49
C LEU A 138 36.46 15.08 11.08
N ARG A 139 37.10 13.95 10.83
CA ARG A 139 36.70 12.63 11.38
C ARG A 139 37.17 12.41 12.81
N TYR A 140 38.08 13.24 13.29
CA TYR A 140 38.78 13.03 14.57
C TYR A 140 38.56 14.18 15.55
N PRO A 141 38.45 13.91 16.86
CA PRO A 141 38.49 14.95 17.86
C PRO A 141 39.88 15.57 17.99
N PRO A 142 40.02 16.83 18.48
CA PRO A 142 38.92 17.69 18.94
C PRO A 142 38.24 18.44 17.79
N TYR A 143 36.89 18.41 17.81
CA TYR A 143 36.04 19.06 16.76
C TYR A 143 35.97 20.60 16.93
N LYS A 144 37.07 21.24 17.30
CA LYS A 144 37.14 22.70 17.51
C LYS A 144 37.00 23.43 16.18
N GLY A 145 36.01 24.35 16.12
CA GLY A 145 35.79 25.19 14.94
C GLY A 145 34.81 24.62 13.91
N PHE A 146 34.18 23.47 14.15
CA PHE A 146 33.18 22.92 13.26
C PHE A 146 31.87 23.74 13.32
N ARG A 147 31.67 24.63 12.36
CA ARG A 147 30.39 25.29 12.12
C ARG A 147 29.54 24.33 11.28
N TRP A 148 28.44 23.81 11.81
CA TRP A 148 27.44 23.10 11.02
C TRP A 148 26.96 24.00 9.89
N VAL A 149 27.39 23.69 8.65
CA VAL A 149 26.87 24.35 7.47
C VAL A 149 25.46 23.78 7.26
N LYS A 150 24.44 24.56 7.61
CA LYS A 150 23.02 24.19 7.51
C LYS A 150 22.52 23.96 6.08
N SER A 151 23.38 23.97 5.07
CA SER A 151 23.00 23.81 3.67
C SER A 151 24.16 23.22 2.86
N CYS A 152 24.27 21.91 2.86
CA CYS A 152 24.96 21.25 1.75
C CYS A 152 23.93 21.05 0.63
N ARG A 153 23.73 22.06 -0.21
CA ARG A 153 23.22 21.82 -1.57
C ARG A 153 24.30 21.07 -2.31
N ILE A 154 24.15 19.77 -2.46
CA ILE A 154 24.99 18.99 -3.39
C ILE A 154 24.59 19.46 -4.78
N PRO A 155 25.52 20.07 -5.55
CA PRO A 155 25.21 20.41 -6.94
C PRO A 155 24.91 19.12 -7.71
N SER A 156 23.85 19.13 -8.50
CA SER A 156 23.39 18.00 -9.32
C SER A 156 24.44 17.48 -10.34
N SER A 157 25.56 18.15 -10.49
CA SER A 157 26.68 17.76 -11.36
C SER A 157 27.64 16.71 -10.76
N HIS A 158 27.49 16.35 -9.47
CA HIS A 158 28.30 15.32 -8.81
C HIS A 158 27.41 14.15 -8.33
N CYS A 159 26.56 13.69 -9.21
CA CYS A 159 25.90 12.42 -9.00
C CYS A 159 26.98 11.32 -9.12
N PHE A 160 27.41 10.76 -8.00
CA PHE A 160 28.28 9.60 -8.01
C PHE A 160 27.57 8.47 -8.74
N ARG A 161 28.12 8.13 -9.90
CA ARG A 161 27.66 6.98 -10.67
C ARG A 161 27.98 5.74 -9.83
N LEU A 162 26.98 5.16 -9.23
CA LEU A 162 27.09 3.82 -8.63
C LEU A 162 27.37 2.83 -9.75
N SER A 163 28.64 2.49 -9.95
CA SER A 163 29.03 1.35 -10.75
C SER A 163 28.64 0.10 -9.95
N ALA A 164 27.58 -0.57 -10.35
CA ALA A 164 27.29 -1.91 -9.87
C ALA A 164 28.36 -2.84 -10.45
N SER A 165 29.45 -3.02 -9.70
CA SER A 165 30.41 -4.06 -10.00
C SER A 165 29.76 -5.42 -9.79
N LYS A 166 29.67 -6.19 -10.86
CA LYS A 166 29.28 -7.60 -10.86
C LYS A 166 30.30 -8.41 -10.08
N TYR A 167 30.04 -8.71 -8.83
CA TYR A 167 30.61 -9.89 -8.18
C TYR A 167 29.52 -10.52 -7.32
N MET A 168 28.88 -11.55 -7.90
CA MET A 168 28.26 -12.60 -7.10
C MET A 168 29.38 -13.55 -6.66
N VAL A 169 29.47 -13.78 -5.38
CA VAL A 169 30.02 -14.99 -4.80
C VAL A 169 28.91 -15.59 -3.93
#